data_d2cfc5e7fae74f43f901216a76819921
#
_entry.id   d2cfc5e7fae74f43f901216a76819921
#
_cell.length_a   1.000
_cell.length_b   1.000
_cell.length_c   1.000
_cell.angle_alpha   90.00
_cell.angle_beta   90.00
_cell.angle_gamma   90.00
#
_symmetry.space_group_name_H-M   'P 1'
#
loop_
_entity.id
_entity.type
_entity.pdbx_description
1 polymer ?
#
loop_
_entity_poly.entity_id
_entity_poly.type
_entity_poly.pdbx_seq_one_letter_code
_entity_poly.pdbx_strand_id
1 'polypeptide(L)'
;MQAEILLTLKLQQRLFADPRRISLLKQIQNTGSISQGAKLAGISYKSAWDAINEMNTLAEETLVERATGGKGGGGAFLTGYGERLIQLYDLLEKIQQKAFDTLKDDSMPLDSLLAAISRFSLQTSARNQFFGTVIERDHQHVQQHINILLSDGKTRLSAALTQQSADRLQLSAGKEVLALIKAPWIKLVTDQALAGAADNSLPGKVASIEPGNEHSEVIVALAGGASLCSTQSNSELHKLNLRVGSDVIAQFNADRVIIATLC
;
A
#
# COMPACT_ATOMS: atom_id res chain seq x y z
N MET A 1 -3.50 -13.15 20.95
CA MET A 1 -3.69 -14.34 20.09
C MET A 1 -2.43 -14.48 19.28
N GLN A 2 -1.68 -15.61 19.41
CA GLN A 2 -0.60 -15.94 18.48
C GLN A 2 -1.25 -16.70 17.31
N ALA A 3 -1.36 -16.07 16.17
CA ALA A 3 -1.80 -16.72 14.94
C ALA A 3 -0.63 -16.74 13.95
N GLU A 4 -0.42 -17.87 13.33
CA GLU A 4 0.57 -18.10 12.28
C GLU A 4 -0.19 -18.37 10.98
N ILE A 5 0.21 -17.68 9.92
CA ILE A 5 -0.34 -17.89 8.59
C ILE A 5 0.71 -18.64 7.78
N LEU A 6 0.35 -19.81 7.25
CA LEU A 6 1.25 -20.63 6.44
C LEU A 6 0.93 -20.41 4.95
N LEU A 7 1.86 -19.83 4.22
CA LEU A 7 1.75 -19.67 2.77
C LEU A 7 2.02 -21.01 2.07
N THR A 8 1.08 -21.44 1.24
CA THR A 8 1.21 -22.66 0.44
C THR A 8 0.94 -22.36 -1.03
N LEU A 9 1.89 -22.63 -1.89
CA LEU A 9 1.77 -22.52 -3.33
C LEU A 9 1.53 -23.89 -3.96
N LYS A 10 0.53 -23.97 -4.81
CA LYS A 10 0.23 -25.19 -5.60
C LYS A 10 0.33 -24.87 -7.08
N LEU A 11 0.98 -25.75 -7.82
CA LEU A 11 0.96 -25.77 -9.28
C LEU A 11 0.27 -27.05 -9.74
N GLN A 12 -0.64 -26.96 -10.70
CA GLN A 12 -1.40 -28.10 -11.20
C GLN A 12 -2.07 -28.91 -10.06
N GLN A 13 -2.59 -28.22 -9.04
CA GLN A 13 -3.20 -28.77 -7.83
C GLN A 13 -2.23 -29.56 -6.92
N ARG A 14 -0.95 -29.65 -7.25
CA ARG A 14 0.10 -30.30 -6.46
C ARG A 14 0.85 -29.29 -5.63
N LEU A 15 1.36 -29.70 -4.48
CA LEU A 15 2.17 -28.87 -3.60
C LEU A 15 3.46 -28.45 -4.33
N PHE A 16 3.63 -27.15 -4.52
CA PHE A 16 4.84 -26.59 -5.15
C PHE A 16 5.79 -26.01 -4.11
N ALA A 17 5.32 -25.08 -3.27
CA ALA A 17 6.12 -24.49 -2.22
C ALA A 17 5.29 -24.31 -0.93
N ASP A 18 5.93 -24.56 0.19
CA ASP A 18 5.45 -24.34 1.54
C ASP A 18 6.65 -23.96 2.44
N PRO A 19 6.45 -23.59 3.72
CA PRO A 19 7.55 -23.22 4.60
C PRO A 19 8.69 -24.24 4.69
N ARG A 20 8.36 -25.54 4.63
CA ARG A 20 9.36 -26.61 4.71
C ARG A 20 10.17 -26.72 3.43
N ARG A 21 9.54 -26.65 2.27
CA ARG A 21 10.23 -26.68 0.96
C ARG A 21 11.08 -25.45 0.75
N ILE A 22 10.61 -24.27 1.15
CA ILE A 22 11.39 -23.02 1.09
C ILE A 22 12.58 -23.07 2.05
N SER A 23 12.38 -23.55 3.27
CA SER A 23 13.49 -23.78 4.22
C SER A 23 14.54 -24.72 3.62
N LEU A 24 14.13 -25.83 3.00
CA LEU A 24 15.05 -26.76 2.31
C LEU A 24 15.85 -26.04 1.22
N LEU A 25 15.19 -25.25 0.34
CA LEU A 25 15.89 -24.51 -0.72
C LEU A 25 16.92 -23.53 -0.14
N LYS A 26 16.57 -22.77 0.89
CA LYS A 26 17.48 -21.85 1.58
C LYS A 26 18.69 -22.59 2.17
N GLN A 27 18.48 -23.76 2.76
CA GLN A 27 19.57 -24.55 3.32
C GLN A 27 20.46 -25.17 2.23
N ILE A 28 19.92 -25.56 1.09
CA ILE A 28 20.70 -26.00 -0.06
C ILE A 28 21.56 -24.85 -0.60
N GLN A 29 20.98 -23.63 -0.72
CA GLN A 29 21.72 -22.44 -1.14
C GLN A 29 22.93 -22.18 -0.23
N ASN A 30 22.75 -22.31 1.09
CA ASN A 30 23.81 -22.05 2.06
C ASN A 30 24.88 -23.14 2.12
N THR A 31 24.50 -24.39 1.88
CA THR A 31 25.39 -25.55 2.11
C THR A 31 25.97 -26.15 0.85
N GLY A 32 25.38 -25.88 -0.32
CA GLY A 32 25.74 -26.53 -1.56
C GLY A 32 25.44 -28.05 -1.59
N SER A 33 24.59 -28.55 -0.68
CA SER A 33 24.33 -29.97 -0.51
C SER A 33 22.92 -30.30 -0.11
N ILE A 34 22.26 -31.20 -0.84
CA ILE A 34 20.90 -31.68 -0.51
C ILE A 34 20.91 -32.42 0.86
N SER A 35 21.95 -33.19 1.13
CA SER A 35 22.02 -33.96 2.38
C SER A 35 22.19 -33.07 3.61
N GLN A 36 23.05 -32.07 3.53
CA GLN A 36 23.21 -31.09 4.61
C GLN A 36 22.00 -30.16 4.70
N GLY A 37 21.44 -29.70 3.56
CA GLY A 37 20.24 -28.91 3.52
C GLY A 37 19.04 -29.61 4.15
N ALA A 38 18.84 -30.90 3.86
CA ALA A 38 17.80 -31.71 4.47
C ALA A 38 17.95 -31.81 6.00
N LYS A 39 19.17 -32.06 6.48
CA LYS A 39 19.47 -32.12 7.92
C LYS A 39 19.14 -30.81 8.62
N LEU A 40 19.54 -29.67 8.04
CA LEU A 40 19.27 -28.32 8.59
C LEU A 40 17.81 -27.91 8.49
N ALA A 41 17.11 -28.37 7.47
CA ALA A 41 15.66 -28.18 7.33
C ALA A 41 14.82 -29.14 8.19
N GLY A 42 15.44 -30.07 8.91
CA GLY A 42 14.74 -31.01 9.80
C GLY A 42 13.93 -32.09 9.08
N ILE A 43 14.32 -32.46 7.85
CA ILE A 43 13.64 -33.48 7.05
C ILE A 43 14.61 -34.60 6.62
N SER A 44 14.05 -35.78 6.28
CA SER A 44 14.87 -36.87 5.75
C SER A 44 15.47 -36.54 4.38
N TYR A 45 16.63 -37.13 4.05
CA TYR A 45 17.23 -37.00 2.73
C TYR A 45 16.26 -37.45 1.63
N LYS A 46 15.53 -38.54 1.84
CA LYS A 46 14.53 -39.04 0.88
C LYS A 46 13.45 -38.01 0.64
N SER A 47 12.88 -37.43 1.72
CA SER A 47 11.84 -36.40 1.60
C SER A 47 12.34 -35.14 0.89
N ALA A 48 13.58 -34.73 1.16
CA ALA A 48 14.19 -33.60 0.49
C ALA A 48 14.37 -33.87 -1.01
N TRP A 49 14.84 -35.05 -1.36
CA TRP A 49 15.01 -35.49 -2.73
C TRP A 49 13.68 -35.50 -3.50
N ASP A 50 12.65 -36.12 -2.91
CA ASP A 50 11.33 -36.22 -3.52
C ASP A 50 10.73 -34.80 -3.72
N ALA A 51 10.88 -33.92 -2.72
CA ALA A 51 10.40 -32.53 -2.80
C ALA A 51 11.10 -31.75 -3.92
N ILE A 52 12.43 -31.86 -4.05
CA ILE A 52 13.19 -31.17 -5.11
C ILE A 52 12.78 -31.67 -6.48
N ASN A 53 12.67 -32.99 -6.67
CA ASN A 53 12.26 -33.57 -7.93
C ASN A 53 10.85 -33.14 -8.31
N GLU A 54 9.92 -33.13 -7.35
CA GLU A 54 8.56 -32.68 -7.59
C GLU A 54 8.52 -31.19 -7.94
N MET A 55 9.22 -30.33 -7.21
CA MET A 55 9.30 -28.90 -7.53
C MET A 55 9.90 -28.65 -8.91
N ASN A 56 11.02 -29.32 -9.26
CA ASN A 56 11.64 -29.20 -10.56
C ASN A 56 10.72 -29.70 -11.71
N THR A 57 9.88 -30.73 -11.45
CA THR A 57 8.93 -31.24 -12.42
C THR A 57 7.75 -30.31 -12.65
N LEU A 58 7.32 -29.59 -11.62
CA LEU A 58 6.18 -28.69 -11.68
C LEU A 58 6.54 -27.31 -12.22
N ALA A 59 7.79 -26.89 -12.04
CA ALA A 59 8.29 -25.59 -12.48
C ALA A 59 8.54 -25.54 -13.98
N GLU A 60 8.47 -24.35 -14.55
CA GLU A 60 8.83 -24.08 -15.95
C GLU A 60 10.34 -24.20 -16.19
N GLU A 61 11.14 -23.84 -15.17
CA GLU A 61 12.60 -23.96 -15.18
C GLU A 61 13.07 -24.71 -13.93
N THR A 62 14.20 -25.41 -14.04
CA THR A 62 14.81 -26.14 -12.93
C THR A 62 15.14 -25.19 -11.77
N LEU A 63 14.74 -25.53 -10.56
CA LEU A 63 15.04 -24.77 -9.33
C LEU A 63 16.35 -25.13 -8.70
N VAL A 64 16.68 -26.42 -8.68
CA VAL A 64 17.89 -26.99 -8.08
C VAL A 64 18.59 -27.87 -9.11
N GLU A 65 19.83 -27.52 -9.42
CA GLU A 65 20.73 -28.31 -10.26
C GLU A 65 21.76 -29.07 -9.41
N ARG A 66 22.28 -30.11 -10.00
CA ARG A 66 23.32 -30.95 -9.40
C ARG A 66 24.61 -30.82 -10.16
N ALA A 67 25.70 -30.62 -9.44
CA ALA A 67 27.02 -30.80 -10.01
C ALA A 67 27.33 -32.30 -10.05
N THR A 68 27.64 -32.81 -11.25
CA THR A 68 28.18 -34.17 -11.42
C THR A 68 29.54 -34.25 -10.69
N GLY A 69 29.57 -34.98 -9.57
CA GLY A 69 30.71 -35.00 -8.67
C GLY A 69 31.83 -35.85 -9.18
N GLY A 70 33.05 -35.29 -9.03
CA GLY A 70 34.29 -36.10 -8.87
C GLY A 70 34.40 -36.72 -7.46
N LYS A 71 35.55 -37.23 -7.08
CA LYS A 71 35.87 -38.01 -5.85
C LYS A 71 35.36 -37.50 -4.47
N GLY A 72 34.47 -36.48 -4.39
CA GLY A 72 33.98 -35.87 -3.15
C GLY A 72 32.46 -35.75 -2.99
N GLY A 73 31.66 -36.40 -3.84
CA GLY A 73 30.19 -36.30 -3.77
C GLY A 73 29.65 -35.11 -4.59
N GLY A 74 28.49 -35.29 -5.28
CA GLY A 74 27.86 -34.25 -6.08
C GLY A 74 27.32 -33.12 -5.22
N GLY A 75 27.64 -31.88 -5.57
CA GLY A 75 27.04 -30.67 -5.01
C GLY A 75 25.61 -30.44 -5.55
N ALA A 76 24.86 -29.58 -4.89
CA ALA A 76 23.59 -29.07 -5.39
C ALA A 76 23.58 -27.56 -5.23
N PHE A 77 23.05 -26.84 -6.21
CA PHE A 77 22.94 -25.40 -6.15
C PHE A 77 21.59 -24.94 -6.70
N LEU A 78 21.13 -23.82 -6.21
CA LEU A 78 19.96 -23.17 -6.75
C LEU A 78 20.29 -22.50 -8.08
N THR A 79 19.38 -22.61 -9.01
CA THR A 79 19.39 -21.78 -10.22
C THR A 79 18.89 -20.37 -9.90
N GLY A 80 19.07 -19.40 -10.81
CA GLY A 80 18.51 -18.07 -10.67
C GLY A 80 16.96 -18.10 -10.52
N TYR A 81 16.30 -19.10 -11.15
CA TYR A 81 14.86 -19.30 -10.97
C TYR A 81 14.50 -19.78 -9.56
N GLY A 82 15.31 -20.67 -8.99
CA GLY A 82 15.16 -21.12 -7.59
C GLY A 82 15.37 -20.00 -6.58
N GLU A 83 16.35 -19.13 -6.80
CA GLU A 83 16.57 -17.94 -5.96
C GLU A 83 15.40 -16.96 -6.03
N ARG A 84 14.86 -16.72 -7.23
CA ARG A 84 13.67 -15.89 -7.42
C ARG A 84 12.44 -16.46 -6.73
N LEU A 85 12.27 -17.79 -6.71
CA LEU A 85 11.19 -18.42 -5.98
C LEU A 85 11.27 -18.13 -4.47
N ILE A 86 12.47 -18.23 -3.88
CA ILE A 86 12.67 -17.89 -2.46
C ILE A 86 12.32 -16.42 -2.22
N GLN A 87 12.83 -15.50 -3.05
CA GLN A 87 12.55 -14.06 -2.93
C GLN A 87 11.05 -13.75 -3.02
N LEU A 88 10.37 -14.36 -3.99
CA LEU A 88 8.92 -14.21 -4.16
C LEU A 88 8.17 -14.73 -2.93
N TYR A 89 8.52 -15.92 -2.44
CA TYR A 89 7.89 -16.52 -1.28
C TYR A 89 8.06 -15.64 -0.04
N ASP A 90 9.28 -15.18 0.24
CA ASP A 90 9.56 -14.29 1.38
C ASP A 90 8.82 -12.94 1.27
N LEU A 91 8.65 -12.43 0.05
CA LEU A 91 7.85 -11.22 -0.19
C LEU A 91 6.36 -11.46 0.10
N LEU A 92 5.80 -12.55 -0.41
CA LEU A 92 4.39 -12.91 -0.18
C LEU A 92 4.12 -13.19 1.31
N GLU A 93 5.03 -13.86 2.01
CA GLU A 93 4.93 -14.09 3.45
C GLU A 93 4.89 -12.76 4.23
N LYS A 94 5.76 -11.81 3.88
CA LYS A 94 5.75 -10.46 4.48
C LYS A 94 4.45 -9.70 4.20
N ILE A 95 3.93 -9.77 2.97
CA ILE A 95 2.65 -9.14 2.60
C ILE A 95 1.51 -9.77 3.41
N GLN A 96 1.48 -11.10 3.48
CA GLN A 96 0.47 -11.84 4.21
C GLN A 96 0.48 -11.50 5.71
N GLN A 97 1.67 -11.43 6.33
CA GLN A 97 1.79 -11.04 7.74
C GLN A 97 1.30 -9.61 7.98
N LYS A 98 1.68 -8.66 7.11
CA LYS A 98 1.20 -7.28 7.21
C LYS A 98 -0.31 -7.17 7.02
N ALA A 99 -0.88 -7.92 6.06
CA ALA A 99 -2.32 -7.96 5.86
C ALA A 99 -3.04 -8.50 7.10
N PHE A 100 -2.48 -9.53 7.77
CA PHE A 100 -3.03 -10.06 9.00
C PHE A 100 -2.94 -9.07 10.17
N ASP A 101 -1.89 -8.27 10.23
CA ASP A 101 -1.76 -7.24 11.27
C ASP A 101 -2.82 -6.14 11.15
N THR A 102 -3.41 -5.93 9.96
CA THR A 102 -4.52 -4.99 9.78
C THR A 102 -5.82 -5.43 10.44
N LEU A 103 -6.00 -6.73 10.71
CA LEU A 103 -7.16 -7.23 11.47
C LEU A 103 -7.20 -6.73 12.92
N LYS A 104 -6.12 -6.15 13.42
CA LYS A 104 -6.06 -5.55 14.76
C LYS A 104 -6.61 -4.12 14.79
N ASP A 105 -6.85 -3.52 13.62
CA ASP A 105 -7.39 -2.17 13.48
C ASP A 105 -8.87 -2.24 13.09
N ASP A 106 -9.74 -2.18 14.12
CA ASP A 106 -11.20 -2.26 13.95
C ASP A 106 -11.79 -1.10 13.12
N SER A 107 -11.03 -0.03 12.87
CA SER A 107 -11.47 1.13 12.09
C SER A 107 -11.36 0.92 10.57
N MET A 108 -10.82 -0.21 10.12
CA MET A 108 -10.47 -0.44 8.74
C MET A 108 -11.56 -1.20 7.98
N PRO A 109 -12.10 -0.63 6.88
CA PRO A 109 -12.98 -1.37 6.00
C PRO A 109 -12.18 -2.46 5.27
N LEU A 110 -12.53 -3.74 5.48
CA LEU A 110 -11.89 -4.87 4.81
C LEU A 110 -12.53 -5.20 3.44
N ASP A 111 -13.53 -4.46 3.03
CA ASP A 111 -14.23 -4.56 1.74
C ASP A 111 -13.48 -3.85 0.61
N SER A 112 -12.54 -2.94 0.93
CA SER A 112 -11.68 -2.27 -0.06
C SER A 112 -10.27 -2.84 -0.06
N LEU A 113 -9.91 -3.53 -1.16
CA LEU A 113 -8.55 -4.02 -1.38
C LEU A 113 -7.54 -2.86 -1.47
N LEU A 114 -7.93 -1.72 -2.06
CA LEU A 114 -7.08 -0.53 -2.13
C LEU A 114 -6.77 0.01 -0.73
N ALA A 115 -7.76 0.11 0.16
CA ALA A 115 -7.56 0.55 1.53
C ALA A 115 -6.63 -0.39 2.28
N ALA A 116 -6.85 -1.70 2.19
CA ALA A 116 -6.01 -2.71 2.82
C ALA A 116 -4.56 -2.60 2.33
N ILE A 117 -4.30 -2.66 1.02
CA ILE A 117 -2.95 -2.61 0.45
C ILE A 117 -2.26 -1.29 0.78
N SER A 118 -2.95 -0.16 0.68
CA SER A 118 -2.35 1.15 0.95
C SER A 118 -1.84 1.26 2.39
N ARG A 119 -2.56 0.74 3.36
CA ARG A 119 -2.18 0.78 4.77
C ARG A 119 -0.89 -0.01 5.06
N PHE A 120 -0.71 -1.18 4.50
CA PHE A 120 0.46 -2.00 4.79
C PHE A 120 1.61 -1.87 3.79
N SER A 121 1.38 -1.29 2.61
CA SER A 121 2.40 -1.23 1.55
C SER A 121 2.83 0.18 1.18
N LEU A 122 1.99 1.19 1.40
CA LEU A 122 2.26 2.56 0.99
C LEU A 122 2.64 3.43 2.19
N GLN A 123 3.86 3.98 2.15
CA GLN A 123 4.26 5.08 3.01
C GLN A 123 4.45 6.33 2.15
N THR A 124 3.84 7.42 2.55
CA THR A 124 3.87 8.68 1.79
C THR A 124 4.03 9.86 2.72
N SER A 125 4.61 10.95 2.22
CA SER A 125 4.73 12.23 2.93
C SER A 125 3.44 13.05 2.93
N ALA A 126 2.38 12.61 2.26
CA ALA A 126 1.08 13.25 2.30
C ALA A 126 0.37 12.88 3.61
N ARG A 127 0.11 13.88 4.46
CA ARG A 127 -0.59 13.71 5.74
C ARG A 127 -2.07 13.40 5.53
N ASN A 128 -2.65 13.89 4.44
CA ASN A 128 -4.04 13.67 4.11
C ASN A 128 -4.14 12.56 3.07
N GLN A 129 -4.83 11.49 3.44
CA GLN A 129 -5.05 10.30 2.65
C GLN A 129 -6.53 9.94 2.73
N PHE A 130 -7.24 10.09 1.62
CA PHE A 130 -8.67 9.87 1.56
C PHE A 130 -8.99 8.79 0.53
N PHE A 131 -9.66 7.75 0.97
CA PHE A 131 -10.24 6.75 0.07
C PHE A 131 -11.56 7.29 -0.50
N GLY A 132 -11.81 6.97 -1.76
CA GLY A 132 -13.02 7.37 -2.43
C GLY A 132 -13.20 6.67 -3.77
N THR A 133 -14.28 7.01 -4.43
CA THR A 133 -14.65 6.46 -5.73
C THR A 133 -14.80 7.58 -6.74
N VAL A 134 -14.25 7.41 -7.92
CA VAL A 134 -14.47 8.34 -9.04
C VAL A 134 -15.94 8.35 -9.40
N ILE A 135 -16.56 9.52 -9.38
CA ILE A 135 -17.96 9.69 -9.80
C ILE A 135 -18.09 10.28 -11.19
N GLU A 136 -17.10 11.07 -11.60
CA GLU A 136 -17.10 11.74 -12.90
C GLU A 136 -15.67 12.04 -13.35
N ARG A 137 -15.46 11.98 -14.66
CA ARG A 137 -14.25 12.44 -15.34
C ARG A 137 -14.65 13.32 -16.50
N ASP A 138 -14.14 14.54 -16.56
CA ASP A 138 -14.25 15.34 -17.79
C ASP A 138 -13.28 14.81 -18.85
N HIS A 139 -13.56 15.06 -20.13
CA HIS A 139 -12.77 14.58 -21.25
C HIS A 139 -12.05 15.72 -21.98
N GLN A 140 -11.54 16.71 -21.23
CA GLN A 140 -10.76 17.79 -21.81
C GLN A 140 -9.38 17.31 -22.29
N HIS A 141 -8.86 17.91 -23.36
CA HIS A 141 -7.70 17.38 -24.08
C HIS A 141 -6.35 17.47 -23.36
N VAL A 142 -6.15 18.41 -22.45
CA VAL A 142 -4.84 18.64 -21.82
C VAL A 142 -4.89 18.31 -20.34
N GLN A 143 -5.76 19.00 -19.62
CA GLN A 143 -5.97 18.83 -18.21
C GLN A 143 -7.40 18.37 -17.98
N GLN A 144 -7.55 17.31 -17.21
CA GLN A 144 -8.85 16.71 -16.91
C GLN A 144 -9.14 16.83 -15.43
N HIS A 145 -10.41 17.04 -15.10
CA HIS A 145 -10.89 17.05 -13.74
C HIS A 145 -11.59 15.72 -13.42
N ILE A 146 -11.23 15.18 -12.28
CA ILE A 146 -11.78 13.94 -11.75
C ILE A 146 -12.50 14.28 -10.46
N ASN A 147 -13.80 14.06 -10.44
CA ASN A 147 -14.64 14.21 -9.25
C ASN A 147 -14.67 12.90 -8.47
N ILE A 148 -14.36 12.96 -7.19
CA ILE A 148 -14.21 11.81 -6.28
C ILE A 148 -15.21 11.99 -5.14
N LEU A 149 -16.02 10.97 -4.87
CA LEU A 149 -16.82 10.87 -3.65
C LEU A 149 -16.00 10.09 -2.62
N LEU A 150 -15.73 10.70 -1.47
CA LEU A 150 -15.00 10.04 -0.39
C LEU A 150 -15.82 8.91 0.24
N SER A 151 -15.16 8.03 0.98
CA SER A 151 -15.76 6.87 1.65
C SER A 151 -16.83 7.25 2.68
N ASP A 152 -16.88 8.52 3.13
CA ASP A 152 -17.95 9.04 3.99
C ASP A 152 -19.28 9.19 3.26
N GLY A 153 -19.32 9.00 1.94
CA GLY A 153 -20.51 9.13 1.09
C GLY A 153 -21.04 10.55 0.93
N LYS A 154 -20.33 11.57 1.41
CA LYS A 154 -20.79 12.97 1.44
C LYS A 154 -19.77 13.96 0.88
N THR A 155 -18.49 13.80 1.26
CA THR A 155 -17.45 14.74 0.86
C THR A 155 -17.03 14.48 -0.58
N ARG A 156 -16.97 15.53 -1.37
CA ARG A 156 -16.50 15.48 -2.76
C ARG A 156 -15.17 16.21 -2.88
N LEU A 157 -14.27 15.63 -3.64
CA LEU A 157 -12.99 16.23 -4.03
C LEU A 157 -12.92 16.31 -5.55
N SER A 158 -12.30 17.38 -6.04
CA SER A 158 -11.89 17.52 -7.45
C SER A 158 -10.36 17.40 -7.53
N ALA A 159 -9.88 16.55 -8.42
CA ALA A 159 -8.47 16.41 -8.75
C ALA A 159 -8.23 16.78 -10.22
N ALA A 160 -7.16 17.50 -10.50
CA ALA A 160 -6.78 17.87 -11.86
C ALA A 160 -5.47 17.17 -12.25
N LEU A 161 -5.50 16.45 -13.37
CA LEU A 161 -4.35 15.70 -13.89
C LEU A 161 -4.37 15.69 -15.43
N THR A 162 -3.23 15.32 -16.02
CA THR A 162 -3.14 15.21 -17.47
C THR A 162 -3.97 14.03 -17.99
N GLN A 163 -4.47 14.15 -19.22
CA GLN A 163 -5.17 13.06 -19.90
C GLN A 163 -4.35 11.76 -19.84
N GLN A 164 -3.04 11.82 -20.16
CA GLN A 164 -2.16 10.66 -20.13
C GLN A 164 -2.11 9.98 -18.74
N SER A 165 -2.12 10.77 -17.67
CA SER A 165 -2.15 10.23 -16.30
C SER A 165 -3.50 9.58 -16.00
N ALA A 166 -4.61 10.20 -16.40
CA ALA A 166 -5.95 9.65 -16.22
C ALA A 166 -6.14 8.32 -16.97
N ASP A 167 -5.62 8.23 -18.19
CA ASP A 167 -5.67 7.02 -19.01
C ASP A 167 -4.78 5.91 -18.43
N ARG A 168 -3.56 6.23 -18.03
CA ARG A 168 -2.65 5.28 -17.37
C ARG A 168 -3.23 4.69 -16.09
N LEU A 169 -3.89 5.51 -15.29
CA LEU A 169 -4.55 5.08 -14.05
C LEU A 169 -5.93 4.47 -14.30
N GLN A 170 -6.40 4.43 -15.56
CA GLN A 170 -7.71 3.90 -15.96
C GLN A 170 -8.85 4.52 -15.13
N LEU A 171 -8.82 5.84 -14.94
CA LEU A 171 -9.81 6.54 -14.13
C LEU A 171 -11.14 6.62 -14.89
N SER A 172 -12.14 5.95 -14.34
CA SER A 172 -13.51 5.93 -14.84
C SER A 172 -14.49 5.93 -13.66
N ALA A 173 -15.73 6.28 -13.89
CA ALA A 173 -16.76 6.22 -12.85
C ALA A 173 -16.82 4.82 -12.21
N GLY A 174 -16.87 4.76 -10.88
CA GLY A 174 -16.84 3.55 -10.10
C GLY A 174 -15.42 3.06 -9.71
N LYS A 175 -14.34 3.63 -10.26
CA LYS A 175 -12.96 3.27 -9.89
C LYS A 175 -12.64 3.74 -8.47
N GLU A 176 -12.18 2.82 -7.62
CA GLU A 176 -11.64 3.18 -6.30
C GLU A 176 -10.29 3.89 -6.44
N VAL A 177 -10.10 4.96 -5.65
CA VAL A 177 -8.90 5.79 -5.65
C VAL A 177 -8.50 6.17 -4.23
N LEU A 178 -7.20 6.40 -4.06
CA LEU A 178 -6.63 7.07 -2.91
C LEU A 178 -6.21 8.47 -3.32
N ALA A 179 -6.85 9.48 -2.73
CA ALA A 179 -6.48 10.89 -2.89
C ALA A 179 -5.48 11.30 -1.82
N LEU A 180 -4.34 11.85 -2.24
CA LEU A 180 -3.23 12.26 -1.38
C LEU A 180 -3.04 13.76 -1.47
N ILE A 181 -3.03 14.46 -0.33
CA ILE A 181 -2.84 15.91 -0.28
C ILE A 181 -1.84 16.24 0.82
N LYS A 182 -0.83 17.03 0.51
CA LYS A 182 0.14 17.50 1.52
C LYS A 182 -0.48 18.57 2.40
N ALA A 183 -0.27 18.49 3.70
CA ALA A 183 -0.82 19.45 4.68
C ALA A 183 -0.46 20.92 4.37
N PRO A 184 0.76 21.27 3.89
CA PRO A 184 1.09 22.65 3.54
C PRO A 184 0.36 23.21 2.30
N TRP A 185 -0.29 22.36 1.51
CA TRP A 185 -1.07 22.81 0.33
C TRP A 185 -2.49 23.25 0.66
N ILE A 186 -2.92 23.00 1.89
CA ILE A 186 -4.26 23.31 2.36
C ILE A 186 -4.25 24.61 3.12
N LYS A 187 -5.04 25.57 2.67
CA LYS A 187 -5.26 26.85 3.35
C LYS A 187 -6.52 26.78 4.18
N LEU A 188 -6.50 27.40 5.34
CA LEU A 188 -7.68 27.55 6.18
C LEU A 188 -8.20 28.97 6.07
N VAL A 189 -9.51 29.12 5.90
CA VAL A 189 -10.21 30.42 5.90
C VAL A 189 -11.41 30.35 6.83
N THR A 190 -11.76 31.48 7.44
CA THR A 190 -12.93 31.60 8.34
C THR A 190 -14.10 32.33 7.70
N ASP A 191 -13.84 33.07 6.58
CA ASP A 191 -14.87 33.83 5.90
C ASP A 191 -15.56 32.97 4.83
N GLN A 192 -16.86 32.80 4.98
CA GLN A 192 -17.70 32.07 4.03
C GLN A 192 -17.73 32.72 2.64
N ALA A 193 -17.50 34.04 2.54
CA ALA A 193 -17.43 34.74 1.27
C ALA A 193 -16.21 34.30 0.43
N LEU A 194 -15.19 33.73 1.06
CA LEU A 194 -14.02 33.13 0.40
C LEU A 194 -14.21 31.64 0.06
N ALA A 195 -15.32 31.03 0.47
CA ALA A 195 -15.67 29.69 0.05
C ALA A 195 -15.91 29.66 -1.47
N GLY A 196 -15.16 28.82 -2.20
CA GLY A 196 -15.23 28.76 -3.66
C GLY A 196 -14.12 29.51 -4.39
N ALA A 197 -13.19 30.14 -3.66
CA ALA A 197 -11.98 30.71 -4.25
C ALA A 197 -10.97 29.61 -4.70
N ALA A 198 -11.24 28.34 -4.37
CA ALA A 198 -10.46 27.17 -4.77
C ALA A 198 -11.36 26.04 -5.26
N ASP A 199 -10.81 25.13 -6.06
CA ASP A 199 -11.58 24.00 -6.63
C ASP A 199 -12.16 23.09 -5.54
N ASN A 200 -11.44 22.94 -4.42
CA ASN A 200 -11.89 22.21 -3.24
C ASN A 200 -12.07 23.19 -2.07
N SER A 201 -13.24 23.19 -1.48
CA SER A 201 -13.59 23.99 -0.30
C SER A 201 -14.40 23.11 0.65
N LEU A 202 -13.72 22.63 1.71
CA LEU A 202 -14.27 21.67 2.65
C LEU A 202 -14.57 22.33 3.98
N PRO A 203 -15.83 22.55 4.35
CA PRO A 203 -16.19 23.09 5.66
C PRO A 203 -15.93 22.07 6.77
N GLY A 204 -15.48 22.56 7.92
CA GLY A 204 -15.20 21.73 9.06
C GLY A 204 -14.98 22.55 10.34
N LYS A 205 -14.62 21.85 11.42
CA LYS A 205 -14.30 22.45 12.71
C LYS A 205 -12.86 22.09 13.12
N VAL A 206 -12.16 23.06 13.68
CA VAL A 206 -10.84 22.81 14.26
C VAL A 206 -10.96 21.80 15.41
N ALA A 207 -10.38 20.62 15.25
CA ALA A 207 -10.36 19.57 16.27
C ALA A 207 -9.17 19.69 17.20
N SER A 208 -7.98 20.04 16.67
CA SER A 208 -6.77 20.31 17.47
C SER A 208 -5.83 21.25 16.73
N ILE A 209 -4.97 21.90 17.51
CA ILE A 209 -3.87 22.73 17.00
C ILE A 209 -2.61 22.26 17.74
N GLU A 210 -1.63 21.77 17.00
CA GLU A 210 -0.33 21.37 17.52
C GLU A 210 0.69 22.46 17.17
N PRO A 211 1.13 23.27 18.17
CA PRO A 211 2.03 24.40 17.91
C PRO A 211 3.45 23.90 17.62
N GLY A 212 4.07 24.45 16.58
CA GLY A 212 5.48 24.34 16.28
C GLY A 212 6.18 25.70 16.34
N ASN A 213 7.49 25.74 16.07
CA ASN A 213 8.27 26.96 16.17
C ASN A 213 7.86 28.04 15.15
N GLU A 214 7.73 27.70 13.89
CA GLU A 214 7.36 28.61 12.79
C GLU A 214 5.99 28.29 12.20
N HIS A 215 5.66 27.01 12.17
CA HIS A 215 4.43 26.47 11.62
C HIS A 215 3.74 25.58 12.65
N SER A 216 2.43 25.55 12.62
CA SER A 216 1.60 24.68 13.45
C SER A 216 0.79 23.74 12.58
N GLU A 217 0.51 22.54 13.08
CA GLU A 217 -0.44 21.61 12.47
C GLU A 217 -1.83 21.86 13.03
N VAL A 218 -2.81 21.99 12.13
CA VAL A 218 -4.22 22.15 12.48
C VAL A 218 -4.99 20.96 11.94
N ILE A 219 -5.64 20.23 12.82
CA ILE A 219 -6.55 19.15 12.45
C ILE A 219 -7.97 19.70 12.36
N VAL A 220 -8.59 19.49 11.22
CA VAL A 220 -9.96 19.89 10.93
C VAL A 220 -10.84 18.66 10.80
N ALA A 221 -11.88 18.57 11.64
CA ALA A 221 -12.91 17.55 11.51
C ALA A 221 -13.92 17.97 10.46
N LEU A 222 -14.09 17.19 9.40
CA LEU A 222 -15.06 17.40 8.32
C LEU A 222 -16.44 16.86 8.70
N ALA A 223 -17.48 17.39 8.08
CA ALA A 223 -18.87 17.01 8.35
C ALA A 223 -19.17 15.51 8.11
N GLY A 224 -18.39 14.86 7.24
CA GLY A 224 -18.49 13.41 6.95
C GLY A 224 -17.78 12.51 7.94
N GLY A 225 -17.13 13.05 8.99
CA GLY A 225 -16.37 12.29 9.97
C GLY A 225 -14.89 12.08 9.62
N ALA A 226 -14.47 12.42 8.40
CA ALA A 226 -13.06 12.43 8.02
C ALA A 226 -12.32 13.59 8.71
N SER A 227 -11.02 13.42 8.95
CA SER A 227 -10.14 14.47 9.47
C SER A 227 -9.14 14.91 8.42
N LEU A 228 -8.84 16.20 8.40
CA LEU A 228 -7.90 16.82 7.48
C LEU A 228 -6.84 17.58 8.29
N CYS A 229 -5.56 17.39 7.93
CA CYS A 229 -4.43 18.10 8.51
C CYS A 229 -4.00 19.24 7.58
N SER A 230 -3.88 20.45 8.12
CA SER A 230 -3.30 21.59 7.44
C SER A 230 -2.08 22.10 8.23
N THR A 231 -1.00 22.47 7.53
CA THR A 231 0.16 23.13 8.13
C THR A 231 0.11 24.60 7.78
N GLN A 232 0.01 25.46 8.79
CA GLN A 232 -0.09 26.92 8.66
C GLN A 232 1.07 27.60 9.35
N SER A 233 1.50 28.77 8.83
CA SER A 233 2.44 29.61 9.60
C SER A 233 1.76 30.15 10.87
N ASN A 234 2.54 30.30 11.94
CA ASN A 234 2.01 30.83 13.19
C ASN A 234 1.43 32.24 13.01
N SER A 235 2.00 33.03 12.09
CA SER A 235 1.49 34.36 11.75
C SER A 235 0.10 34.34 11.10
N GLU A 236 -0.17 33.35 10.24
CA GLU A 236 -1.50 33.18 9.64
C GLU A 236 -2.52 32.69 10.66
N LEU A 237 -2.16 31.74 11.52
CA LEU A 237 -3.02 31.28 12.60
C LEU A 237 -3.43 32.40 13.55
N HIS A 238 -2.49 33.30 13.91
CA HIS A 238 -2.79 34.46 14.72
C HIS A 238 -3.76 35.41 14.05
N LYS A 239 -3.59 35.67 12.74
CA LYS A 239 -4.52 36.52 11.97
C LYS A 239 -5.93 35.95 11.91
N LEU A 240 -6.05 34.62 11.77
CA LEU A 240 -7.33 33.91 11.72
C LEU A 240 -7.96 33.73 13.09
N ASN A 241 -7.23 33.98 14.19
CA ASN A 241 -7.65 33.80 15.59
C ASN A 241 -8.31 32.41 15.84
N LEU A 242 -7.74 31.36 15.24
CA LEU A 242 -8.27 30.00 15.31
C LEU A 242 -8.09 29.40 16.70
N ARG A 243 -9.14 28.72 17.14
CA ARG A 243 -9.18 27.94 18.39
C ARG A 243 -9.83 26.59 18.12
N VAL A 244 -9.62 25.64 19.00
CA VAL A 244 -10.36 24.37 18.96
C VAL A 244 -11.85 24.67 19.00
N GLY A 245 -12.60 24.06 18.08
CA GLY A 245 -14.03 24.30 17.88
C GLY A 245 -14.37 25.41 16.87
N SER A 246 -13.40 26.21 16.40
CA SER A 246 -13.65 27.24 15.37
C SER A 246 -14.14 26.59 14.06
N ASP A 247 -15.16 27.22 13.46
CA ASP A 247 -15.58 26.87 12.09
C ASP A 247 -14.56 27.39 11.08
N VAL A 248 -14.14 26.52 10.17
CA VAL A 248 -13.15 26.81 9.13
C VAL A 248 -13.53 26.14 7.82
N ILE A 249 -12.99 26.67 6.72
CA ILE A 249 -13.08 26.06 5.41
C ILE A 249 -11.65 25.72 4.97
N ALA A 250 -11.39 24.45 4.74
CA ALA A 250 -10.13 23.98 4.18
C ALA A 250 -10.17 24.10 2.65
N GLN A 251 -9.25 24.85 2.07
CA GLN A 251 -9.19 25.17 0.64
C GLN A 251 -7.91 24.67 0.00
N PHE A 252 -8.03 24.07 -1.18
CA PHE A 252 -6.90 23.67 -2.02
C PHE A 252 -7.37 23.47 -3.46
N ASN A 253 -6.45 23.70 -4.43
CA ASN A 253 -6.78 23.53 -5.83
C ASN A 253 -6.73 22.04 -6.23
N ALA A 254 -7.41 21.70 -7.30
CA ALA A 254 -7.51 20.35 -7.83
C ALA A 254 -6.12 19.80 -8.27
N ASP A 255 -5.21 20.65 -8.71
CA ASP A 255 -3.82 20.30 -9.09
C ASP A 255 -2.95 19.85 -7.89
N ARG A 256 -3.41 20.07 -6.66
CA ARG A 256 -2.77 19.63 -5.41
C ARG A 256 -3.21 18.25 -4.93
N VAL A 257 -4.12 17.64 -5.65
CA VAL A 257 -4.62 16.29 -5.32
C VAL A 257 -3.87 15.27 -6.17
N ILE A 258 -3.12 14.41 -5.51
CA ILE A 258 -2.43 13.28 -6.15
C ILE A 258 -3.34 12.06 -6.07
N ILE A 259 -3.51 11.35 -7.18
CA ILE A 259 -4.34 10.14 -7.25
C ILE A 259 -3.45 8.90 -7.33
N ALA A 260 -3.77 7.90 -6.51
CA ALA A 260 -3.21 6.56 -6.58
C ALA A 260 -4.33 5.52 -6.71
N THR A 261 -4.06 4.45 -7.45
CA THR A 261 -4.96 3.30 -7.65
C THR A 261 -4.18 2.00 -7.54
N LEU A 262 -4.88 0.87 -7.45
CA LEU A 262 -4.28 -0.43 -7.75
C LEU A 262 -4.21 -0.65 -9.26
N CYS A 263 -3.18 -1.38 -9.70
CA CYS A 263 -3.00 -1.83 -11.08
C CYS A 263 -4.04 -2.90 -11.45
#